data_da4f2ad3441c6630f88e19e4a26dac99
#
_entry.id   da4f2ad3441c6630f88e19e4a26dac99
#
_cell.length_a   1.000
_cell.length_b   1.000
_cell.length_c   1.000
_cell.angle_alpha   90.00
_cell.angle_beta   90.00
_cell.angle_gamma   90.00
#
_symmetry.space_group_name_H-M   'P 1'
#
loop_
_entity.id
_entity.type
_entity.pdbx_description
1 polymer ?
#
loop_
_entity_poly.entity_id
_entity_poly.type
_entity_poly.pdbx_seq_one_letter_code
_entity_poly.pdbx_strand_id
1 'polypeptide(L)'
;MGSEMCIRDSLYPDPSKPLNHKDPYTLLVSVLLSARCTDKKVNEVTPELFSLADNPKDMSKIDVRTIRRIVKPCGLSPQKSKAISNLSKILVKEYNSKVPKNFEDLESLPGIGHKSASVVMGQAFGVQTFPVDTHIHRLAWRWGLSNRKSVEQTEKDLKRLFPEKSWNKLHLQIIFFGREYCPAISHIRDLCPICSKYGRKDMK
;
A
#
# COMPACT_ATOMS: atom_id res chain seq x y z
N MET A 1 -6.59 13.41 21.35
CA MET A 1 -6.82 12.55 20.17
C MET A 1 -7.80 13.12 19.14
N GLY A 2 -8.50 14.22 19.38
CA GLY A 2 -9.44 14.81 18.41
C GLY A 2 -8.83 15.84 17.44
N SER A 3 -7.79 16.53 17.84
CA SER A 3 -7.28 17.69 17.10
C SER A 3 -6.31 17.33 15.97
N GLU A 4 -5.50 16.28 16.11
CA GLU A 4 -4.64 15.79 15.02
C GLU A 4 -5.47 15.12 13.89
N MET A 5 -6.62 14.52 14.23
CA MET A 5 -7.59 14.03 13.24
C MET A 5 -8.18 15.20 12.45
N CYS A 6 -8.59 16.28 13.10
CA CYS A 6 -9.13 17.46 12.44
C CYS A 6 -8.14 18.07 11.44
N ILE A 7 -6.85 18.17 11.78
CA ILE A 7 -5.83 18.71 10.87
C ILE A 7 -5.71 17.84 9.61
N ARG A 8 -5.63 16.49 9.74
CA ARG A 8 -5.55 15.59 8.60
C ARG A 8 -6.82 15.59 7.75
N ASP A 9 -7.98 15.58 8.40
CA ASP A 9 -9.28 15.62 7.71
C ASP A 9 -9.46 16.91 6.93
N SER A 10 -8.93 18.03 7.43
CA SER A 10 -8.91 19.31 6.73
C SER A 10 -7.96 19.30 5.52
N LEU A 11 -6.76 18.71 5.67
CA LEU A 11 -5.77 18.65 4.59
C LEU A 11 -6.11 17.62 3.51
N TYR A 12 -6.70 16.49 3.90
CA TYR A 12 -7.03 15.37 3.01
C TYR A 12 -8.45 14.86 3.27
N PRO A 13 -9.49 15.64 2.90
CA PRO A 13 -10.89 15.28 3.18
C PRO A 13 -11.31 14.01 2.43
N ASP A 14 -10.81 13.82 1.21
CA ASP A 14 -11.06 12.64 0.37
C ASP A 14 -9.77 12.20 -0.35
N PRO A 15 -8.91 11.42 0.33
CA PRO A 15 -7.63 11.03 -0.24
C PRO A 15 -7.83 10.02 -1.39
N SER A 16 -7.33 10.36 -2.57
CA SER A 16 -7.39 9.51 -3.75
C SER A 16 -6.56 8.23 -3.59
N LYS A 17 -6.98 7.15 -4.25
CA LYS A 17 -6.18 5.92 -4.32
C LYS A 17 -4.95 6.18 -5.21
N PRO A 18 -3.72 5.93 -4.72
CA PRO A 18 -2.50 6.35 -5.42
C PRO A 18 -2.14 5.47 -6.63
N LEU A 19 -2.63 4.23 -6.68
CA LEU A 19 -2.36 3.28 -7.77
C LEU A 19 -3.55 3.20 -8.73
N ASN A 20 -3.29 3.44 -10.01
CA ASN A 20 -4.28 3.29 -11.08
C ASN A 20 -4.63 1.82 -11.28
N HIS A 21 -5.91 1.50 -11.28
CA HIS A 21 -6.43 0.15 -11.51
C HIS A 21 -7.89 0.20 -11.95
N LYS A 22 -8.36 -0.83 -12.64
CA LYS A 22 -9.76 -0.96 -13.09
C LYS A 22 -10.54 -2.05 -12.32
N ASP A 23 -9.83 -3.02 -11.76
CA ASP A 23 -10.39 -4.19 -11.11
C ASP A 23 -9.44 -4.76 -10.04
N PRO A 24 -9.86 -5.77 -9.24
CA PRO A 24 -9.02 -6.37 -8.22
C PRO A 24 -7.71 -6.96 -8.73
N TYR A 25 -7.67 -7.50 -9.96
CA TYR A 25 -6.45 -8.11 -10.51
C TYR A 25 -5.42 -7.04 -10.88
N THR A 26 -5.82 -6.00 -11.58
CA THR A 26 -4.92 -4.88 -11.95
C THR A 26 -4.43 -4.13 -10.71
N LEU A 27 -5.26 -4.03 -9.65
CA LEU A 27 -4.81 -3.54 -8.36
C LEU A 27 -3.77 -4.46 -7.71
N LEU A 28 -4.00 -5.78 -7.69
CA LEU A 28 -3.08 -6.76 -7.10
C LEU A 28 -1.69 -6.66 -7.74
N VAL A 29 -1.63 -6.61 -9.09
CA VAL A 29 -0.38 -6.45 -9.84
C VAL A 29 0.27 -5.10 -9.55
N SER A 30 -0.50 -4.01 -9.52
CA SER A 30 0.03 -2.67 -9.20
C SER A 30 0.60 -2.59 -7.79
N VAL A 31 -0.06 -3.21 -6.81
CA VAL A 31 0.42 -3.29 -5.42
C VAL A 31 1.71 -4.12 -5.33
N LEU A 32 1.80 -5.25 -6.04
CA LEU A 32 3.04 -6.05 -6.13
C LEU A 32 4.18 -5.20 -6.71
N LEU A 33 3.92 -4.44 -7.76
CA LEU A 33 4.91 -3.57 -8.40
C LEU A 33 5.34 -2.42 -7.49
N SER A 34 4.49 -1.94 -6.58
CA SER A 34 4.80 -0.82 -5.67
C SER A 34 5.82 -1.17 -4.58
N ALA A 35 6.14 -2.45 -4.38
CA ALA A 35 7.19 -2.87 -3.45
C ALA A 35 8.54 -2.22 -3.83
N ARG A 36 9.06 -1.33 -2.95
CA ARG A 36 10.27 -0.51 -3.18
C ARG A 36 10.24 0.29 -4.49
N CYS A 37 9.07 0.75 -4.88
CA CYS A 37 8.86 1.59 -6.07
C CYS A 37 7.83 2.67 -5.75
N THR A 38 7.96 3.84 -6.37
CA THR A 38 6.98 4.93 -6.20
C THR A 38 5.70 4.63 -6.96
N ASP A 39 4.55 5.06 -6.43
CA ASP A 39 3.24 4.91 -7.08
C ASP A 39 3.24 5.56 -8.48
N LYS A 40 3.89 6.73 -8.61
CA LYS A 40 4.07 7.41 -9.90
C LYS A 40 4.74 6.49 -10.94
N LYS A 41 5.84 5.83 -10.57
CA LYS A 41 6.57 4.94 -11.49
C LYS A 41 5.74 3.69 -11.83
N VAL A 42 4.99 3.14 -10.87
CA VAL A 42 4.06 2.04 -11.15
C VAL A 42 3.01 2.48 -12.17
N ASN A 43 2.38 3.65 -11.97
CA ASN A 43 1.37 4.19 -12.86
C ASN A 43 1.89 4.54 -14.27
N GLU A 44 3.19 4.81 -14.41
CA GLU A 44 3.85 5.00 -15.73
C GLU A 44 4.05 3.67 -16.48
N VAL A 45 4.26 2.57 -15.75
CA VAL A 45 4.61 1.26 -16.32
C VAL A 45 3.39 0.38 -16.59
N THR A 46 2.39 0.44 -15.71
CA THR A 46 1.21 -0.44 -15.78
C THR A 46 0.38 -0.31 -17.05
N PRO A 47 0.24 0.86 -17.71
CA PRO A 47 -0.50 0.95 -18.98
C PRO A 47 0.09 0.05 -20.08
N GLU A 48 1.43 0.00 -20.26
CA GLU A 48 2.06 -0.90 -21.23
C GLU A 48 1.84 -2.38 -20.84
N LEU A 49 1.99 -2.70 -19.55
CA LEU A 49 1.78 -4.07 -19.07
C LEU A 49 0.34 -4.54 -19.29
N PHE A 50 -0.64 -3.71 -18.93
CA PHE A 50 -2.05 -4.06 -19.02
C PHE A 50 -2.62 -3.98 -20.44
N SER A 51 -1.95 -3.28 -21.36
CA SER A 51 -2.31 -3.35 -22.78
C SER A 51 -2.01 -4.73 -23.39
N LEU A 52 -1.03 -5.45 -22.84
CA LEU A 52 -0.74 -6.83 -23.27
C LEU A 52 -1.65 -7.84 -22.58
N ALA A 53 -1.87 -7.68 -21.29
CA ALA A 53 -2.72 -8.58 -20.52
C ALA A 53 -3.16 -7.89 -19.21
N ASP A 54 -4.45 -7.73 -19.02
CA ASP A 54 -5.06 -7.08 -17.86
C ASP A 54 -5.89 -8.03 -16.98
N ASN A 55 -5.75 -9.33 -17.23
CA ASN A 55 -6.43 -10.39 -16.51
C ASN A 55 -5.50 -11.60 -16.29
N PRO A 56 -5.80 -12.47 -15.30
CA PRO A 56 -4.93 -13.61 -14.97
C PRO A 56 -4.70 -14.58 -16.14
N LYS A 57 -5.76 -14.87 -16.92
CA LYS A 57 -5.73 -15.85 -17.98
C LYS A 57 -4.74 -15.47 -19.08
N ASP A 58 -4.76 -14.22 -19.50
CA ASP A 58 -3.86 -13.75 -20.57
C ASP A 58 -2.47 -13.47 -20.03
N MET A 59 -2.34 -12.86 -18.83
CA MET A 59 -1.04 -12.65 -18.20
C MET A 59 -0.27 -13.95 -17.94
N SER A 60 -0.97 -15.04 -17.61
CA SER A 60 -0.34 -16.34 -17.38
C SER A 60 0.37 -16.93 -18.62
N LYS A 61 0.01 -16.44 -19.81
CA LYS A 61 0.58 -16.87 -21.11
C LYS A 61 1.74 -15.99 -21.58
N ILE A 62 1.91 -14.81 -20.99
CA ILE A 62 2.99 -13.88 -21.36
C ILE A 62 4.33 -14.42 -20.88
N ASP A 63 5.33 -14.41 -21.76
CA ASP A 63 6.71 -14.77 -21.40
C ASP A 63 7.21 -13.85 -20.27
N VAL A 64 7.76 -14.46 -19.23
CA VAL A 64 8.34 -13.77 -18.07
C VAL A 64 9.40 -12.72 -18.47
N ARG A 65 10.16 -12.98 -19.57
CA ARG A 65 11.13 -12.01 -20.09
C ARG A 65 10.46 -10.73 -20.61
N THR A 66 9.29 -10.87 -21.25
CA THR A 66 8.49 -9.74 -21.72
C THR A 66 7.97 -8.92 -20.53
N ILE A 67 7.37 -9.57 -19.54
CA ILE A 67 6.96 -8.90 -18.29
C ILE A 67 8.15 -8.19 -17.65
N ARG A 68 9.30 -8.87 -17.54
CA ARG A 68 10.52 -8.33 -16.93
C ARG A 68 11.01 -7.07 -17.66
N ARG A 69 10.98 -7.06 -18.99
CA ARG A 69 11.38 -5.89 -19.79
C ARG A 69 10.51 -4.68 -19.46
N ILE A 70 9.20 -4.86 -19.41
CA ILE A 70 8.23 -3.79 -19.14
C ILE A 70 8.37 -3.27 -17.70
N VAL A 71 8.43 -4.16 -16.71
CA VAL A 71 8.46 -3.76 -15.29
C VAL A 71 9.87 -3.37 -14.80
N LYS A 72 10.88 -3.38 -15.66
CA LYS A 72 12.26 -3.02 -15.32
C LYS A 72 12.39 -1.67 -14.58
N PRO A 73 11.68 -0.61 -14.98
CA PRO A 73 11.74 0.68 -14.28
C PRO A 73 11.25 0.65 -12.82
N CYS A 74 10.44 -0.35 -12.44
CA CYS A 74 9.95 -0.50 -11.06
C CYS A 74 10.98 -1.11 -10.10
N GLY A 75 12.18 -1.49 -10.57
CA GLY A 75 13.19 -2.19 -9.78
C GLY A 75 12.77 -3.63 -9.42
N LEU A 76 13.73 -4.44 -8.94
CA LEU A 76 13.50 -5.85 -8.60
C LEU A 76 12.77 -6.64 -9.70
N SER A 77 12.99 -6.26 -10.96
CA SER A 77 12.22 -6.79 -12.10
C SER A 77 12.30 -8.30 -12.29
N PRO A 78 13.42 -9.00 -11.97
CA PRO A 78 13.44 -10.47 -12.04
C PRO A 78 12.47 -11.15 -11.07
N GLN A 79 12.41 -10.65 -9.83
CA GLN A 79 11.51 -11.18 -8.80
C GLN A 79 10.06 -10.82 -9.10
N LYS A 80 9.80 -9.55 -9.45
CA LYS A 80 8.46 -9.05 -9.75
C LYS A 80 7.84 -9.74 -10.97
N SER A 81 8.59 -9.90 -12.06
CA SER A 81 8.09 -10.57 -13.26
C SER A 81 7.74 -12.04 -13.02
N LYS A 82 8.60 -12.78 -12.29
CA LYS A 82 8.31 -14.15 -11.87
C LYS A 82 7.07 -14.22 -10.98
N ALA A 83 6.96 -13.31 -10.00
CA ALA A 83 5.82 -13.26 -9.10
C ALA A 83 4.52 -13.00 -9.88
N ILE A 84 4.47 -11.99 -10.78
CA ILE A 84 3.30 -11.70 -11.62
C ILE A 84 2.89 -12.92 -12.46
N SER A 85 3.83 -13.55 -13.15
CA SER A 85 3.54 -14.75 -13.94
C SER A 85 2.99 -15.89 -13.08
N ASN A 86 3.63 -16.18 -11.95
CA ASN A 86 3.24 -17.29 -11.09
C ASN A 86 1.90 -17.06 -10.38
N LEU A 87 1.68 -15.85 -9.81
CA LEU A 87 0.38 -15.54 -9.19
C LEU A 87 -0.76 -15.64 -10.22
N SER A 88 -0.52 -15.21 -11.48
CA SER A 88 -1.53 -15.29 -12.52
C SER A 88 -1.87 -16.75 -12.87
N LYS A 89 -0.86 -17.63 -12.93
CA LYS A 89 -1.07 -19.07 -13.13
C LYS A 89 -1.85 -19.72 -11.97
N ILE A 90 -1.53 -19.35 -10.72
CA ILE A 90 -2.24 -19.83 -9.54
C ILE A 90 -3.70 -19.34 -9.58
N LEU A 91 -3.94 -18.05 -9.89
CA LEU A 91 -5.29 -17.52 -10.00
C LEU A 91 -6.13 -18.25 -11.06
N VAL A 92 -5.51 -18.59 -12.20
CA VAL A 92 -6.20 -19.38 -13.25
C VAL A 92 -6.52 -20.79 -12.77
N LYS A 93 -5.55 -21.46 -12.14
CA LYS A 93 -5.65 -22.88 -11.77
C LYS A 93 -6.57 -23.10 -10.56
N GLU A 94 -6.47 -22.23 -9.55
CA GLU A 94 -7.04 -22.49 -8.22
C GLU A 94 -8.21 -21.56 -7.87
N TYR A 95 -8.30 -20.38 -8.51
CA TYR A 95 -9.29 -19.36 -8.16
C TYR A 95 -10.19 -18.92 -9.33
N ASN A 96 -10.32 -19.75 -10.38
CA ASN A 96 -11.14 -19.43 -11.56
C ASN A 96 -10.87 -18.04 -12.15
N SER A 97 -9.60 -17.65 -12.21
CA SER A 97 -9.14 -16.33 -12.67
C SER A 97 -9.67 -15.14 -11.85
N LYS A 98 -10.08 -15.35 -10.61
CA LYS A 98 -10.53 -14.30 -9.69
C LYS A 98 -9.50 -14.07 -8.59
N VAL A 99 -9.40 -12.84 -8.11
CA VAL A 99 -8.58 -12.51 -6.94
C VAL A 99 -9.33 -12.97 -5.68
N PRO A 100 -8.70 -13.77 -4.80
CA PRO A 100 -9.34 -14.24 -3.57
C PRO A 100 -9.68 -13.08 -2.64
N LYS A 101 -10.77 -13.24 -1.87
CA LYS A 101 -11.30 -12.21 -0.97
C LYS A 101 -11.08 -12.59 0.51
N ASN A 102 -9.90 -13.10 0.82
CA ASN A 102 -9.47 -13.35 2.19
C ASN A 102 -7.94 -13.19 2.30
N PHE A 103 -7.46 -13.00 3.51
CA PHE A 103 -6.03 -12.75 3.77
C PHE A 103 -5.16 -13.98 3.51
N GLU A 104 -5.59 -15.15 3.95
CA GLU A 104 -4.84 -16.38 3.86
C GLU A 104 -4.46 -16.71 2.40
N ASP A 105 -5.45 -16.72 1.53
CA ASP A 105 -5.24 -16.98 0.10
C ASP A 105 -4.42 -15.86 -0.57
N LEU A 106 -4.68 -14.58 -0.23
CA LEU A 106 -3.91 -13.47 -0.80
C LEU A 106 -2.43 -13.54 -0.40
N GLU A 107 -2.14 -13.83 0.85
CA GLU A 107 -0.78 -13.90 1.38
C GLU A 107 -0.02 -15.15 0.89
N SER A 108 -0.74 -16.19 0.46
CA SER A 108 -0.16 -17.37 -0.20
C SER A 108 0.35 -17.06 -1.62
N LEU A 109 -0.13 -15.98 -2.25
CA LEU A 109 0.27 -15.61 -3.62
C LEU A 109 1.71 -15.09 -3.65
N PRO A 110 2.52 -15.49 -4.67
CA PRO A 110 3.88 -15.04 -4.81
C PRO A 110 4.03 -13.51 -4.82
N GLY A 111 4.83 -12.98 -3.93
CA GLY A 111 5.12 -11.55 -3.83
C GLY A 111 4.06 -10.71 -3.11
N ILE A 112 3.06 -11.33 -2.53
CA ILE A 112 2.03 -10.68 -1.73
C ILE A 112 2.26 -10.99 -0.26
N GLY A 113 2.62 -9.98 0.53
CA GLY A 113 2.69 -10.07 1.98
C GLY A 113 1.52 -9.36 2.64
N HIS A 114 1.45 -9.41 3.97
CA HIS A 114 0.35 -8.86 4.77
C HIS A 114 -0.05 -7.42 4.42
N LYS A 115 0.93 -6.52 4.27
CA LYS A 115 0.66 -5.12 3.86
C LYS A 115 -0.01 -5.04 2.50
N SER A 116 0.45 -5.84 1.52
CA SER A 116 -0.10 -5.87 0.17
C SER A 116 -1.50 -6.46 0.14
N ALA A 117 -1.72 -7.56 0.86
CA ALA A 117 -3.04 -8.18 1.04
C ALA A 117 -4.03 -7.18 1.68
N SER A 118 -3.60 -6.45 2.73
CA SER A 118 -4.41 -5.43 3.38
C SER A 118 -4.83 -4.30 2.42
N VAL A 119 -3.92 -3.84 1.54
CA VAL A 119 -4.27 -2.83 0.52
C VAL A 119 -5.30 -3.36 -0.47
N VAL A 120 -5.12 -4.60 -0.96
CA VAL A 120 -6.07 -5.22 -1.89
C VAL A 120 -7.42 -5.44 -1.23
N MET A 121 -7.46 -5.97 0.00
CA MET A 121 -8.71 -6.16 0.76
C MET A 121 -9.44 -4.85 0.97
N GLY A 122 -8.72 -3.79 1.32
CA GLY A 122 -9.33 -2.47 1.55
C GLY A 122 -9.84 -1.80 0.27
N GLN A 123 -9.00 -1.75 -0.78
CA GLN A 123 -9.30 -0.96 -1.97
C GLN A 123 -10.15 -1.68 -3.01
N ALA A 124 -10.00 -3.02 -3.16
CA ALA A 124 -10.78 -3.79 -4.12
C ALA A 124 -12.09 -4.33 -3.53
N PHE A 125 -12.09 -4.66 -2.25
CA PHE A 125 -13.22 -5.35 -1.62
C PHE A 125 -13.93 -4.54 -0.52
N GLY A 126 -13.44 -3.34 -0.20
CA GLY A 126 -14.06 -2.47 0.80
C GLY A 126 -13.93 -2.94 2.25
N VAL A 127 -13.13 -3.96 2.51
CA VAL A 127 -12.86 -4.44 3.87
C VAL A 127 -12.06 -3.39 4.63
N GLN A 128 -12.44 -3.10 5.86
CA GLN A 128 -11.70 -2.14 6.67
C GLN A 128 -10.36 -2.73 7.10
N THR A 129 -9.28 -2.14 6.61
CA THR A 129 -7.90 -2.58 6.87
C THR A 129 -7.03 -1.39 7.24
N PHE A 130 -5.95 -1.63 7.98
CA PHE A 130 -4.97 -0.61 8.33
C PHE A 130 -3.58 -1.05 7.89
N PRO A 131 -3.27 -1.02 6.57
CA PRO A 131 -1.97 -1.46 6.08
C PRO A 131 -0.87 -0.51 6.58
N VAL A 132 0.05 -1.01 7.39
CA VAL A 132 1.14 -0.20 7.95
C VAL A 132 2.35 -0.25 7.03
N ASP A 133 2.72 0.90 6.48
CA ASP A 133 3.96 1.09 5.73
C ASP A 133 5.00 1.87 6.56
N THR A 134 6.14 2.17 5.95
CA THR A 134 7.21 2.92 6.61
C THR A 134 6.80 4.35 7.01
N HIS A 135 5.87 4.99 6.29
CA HIS A 135 5.34 6.30 6.65
C HIS A 135 4.46 6.19 7.90
N ILE A 136 3.49 5.27 7.88
CA ILE A 136 2.58 5.06 9.01
C ILE A 136 3.33 4.63 10.26
N HIS A 137 4.25 3.67 10.14
CA HIS A 137 5.08 3.21 11.25
C HIS A 137 5.91 4.33 11.88
N ARG A 138 6.50 5.20 11.04
CA ARG A 138 7.24 6.38 11.50
C ARG A 138 6.34 7.42 12.18
N LEU A 139 5.22 7.77 11.55
CA LEU A 139 4.33 8.81 12.06
C LEU A 139 3.59 8.37 13.31
N ALA A 140 3.15 7.12 13.38
CA ALA A 140 2.54 6.55 14.58
C ALA A 140 3.47 6.69 15.80
N TRP A 141 4.77 6.47 15.62
CA TRP A 141 5.74 6.71 16.68
C TRP A 141 5.93 8.20 16.97
N ARG A 142 6.12 9.04 15.95
CA ARG A 142 6.31 10.48 16.13
C ARG A 142 5.15 11.14 16.86
N TRP A 143 3.94 10.66 16.64
CA TRP A 143 2.72 11.17 17.28
C TRP A 143 2.37 10.49 18.61
N GLY A 144 3.20 9.55 19.06
CA GLY A 144 2.97 8.82 20.32
C GLY A 144 1.84 7.81 20.29
N LEU A 145 1.37 7.42 19.10
CA LEU A 145 0.28 6.46 18.90
C LEU A 145 0.75 5.01 19.01
N SER A 146 2.05 4.74 18.82
CA SER A 146 2.67 3.43 18.96
C SER A 146 4.11 3.55 19.46
N ASN A 147 4.62 2.47 20.05
CA ASN A 147 5.98 2.40 20.58
C ASN A 147 7.06 2.05 19.54
N ARG A 148 6.67 1.85 18.28
CA ARG A 148 7.54 1.47 17.16
C ARG A 148 8.26 0.11 17.32
N LYS A 149 7.76 -0.79 18.16
CA LYS A 149 8.39 -2.09 18.41
C LYS A 149 8.40 -2.97 17.14
N SER A 150 7.28 -3.04 16.42
CA SER A 150 7.16 -3.70 15.14
C SER A 150 6.02 -3.08 14.30
N VAL A 151 5.94 -3.46 13.01
CA VAL A 151 4.86 -3.05 12.10
C VAL A 151 3.52 -3.62 12.58
N GLU A 152 3.51 -4.88 12.98
CA GLU A 152 2.33 -5.59 13.50
C GLU A 152 1.82 -4.94 14.80
N GLN A 153 2.73 -4.55 15.69
CA GLN A 153 2.35 -3.84 16.91
C GLN A 153 1.76 -2.47 16.58
N THR A 154 2.34 -1.75 15.61
CA THR A 154 1.81 -0.46 15.16
C THR A 154 0.40 -0.60 14.58
N GLU A 155 0.15 -1.63 13.77
CA GLU A 155 -1.17 -1.92 13.25
C GLU A 155 -2.20 -2.18 14.36
N LYS A 156 -1.85 -3.02 15.33
CA LYS A 156 -2.69 -3.31 16.51
C LYS A 156 -3.00 -2.04 17.32
N ASP A 157 -1.98 -1.21 17.56
CA ASP A 157 -2.15 0.03 18.31
C ASP A 157 -3.09 0.99 17.60
N LEU A 158 -2.91 1.18 16.29
CA LEU A 158 -3.76 2.08 15.49
C LEU A 158 -5.20 1.56 15.37
N LYS A 159 -5.40 0.26 15.15
CA LYS A 159 -6.74 -0.36 15.13
C LYS A 159 -7.46 -0.20 16.47
N ARG A 160 -6.75 -0.26 17.59
CA ARG A 160 -7.33 -0.02 18.92
C ARG A 160 -7.73 1.44 19.16
N LEU A 161 -6.95 2.38 18.60
CA LEU A 161 -7.13 3.82 18.85
C LEU A 161 -8.20 4.45 17.95
N PHE A 162 -8.43 3.91 16.76
CA PHE A 162 -9.32 4.50 15.78
C PHE A 162 -10.50 3.59 15.44
N PRO A 163 -11.71 4.16 15.22
CA PRO A 163 -12.87 3.38 14.86
C PRO A 163 -12.66 2.71 13.50
N GLU A 164 -13.09 1.44 13.38
CA GLU A 164 -12.88 0.61 12.21
C GLU A 164 -13.29 1.28 10.90
N LYS A 165 -14.46 1.90 10.87
CA LYS A 165 -15.00 2.62 9.69
C LYS A 165 -14.07 3.69 9.11
N SER A 166 -13.06 4.15 9.84
CA SER A 166 -12.11 5.17 9.42
C SER A 166 -10.77 4.62 8.90
N TRP A 167 -10.49 3.32 9.05
CA TRP A 167 -9.16 2.78 8.81
C TRP A 167 -8.66 2.99 7.39
N ASN A 168 -9.48 2.67 6.38
CA ASN A 168 -9.08 2.82 4.97
C ASN A 168 -8.79 4.28 4.59
N LYS A 169 -9.60 5.23 5.08
CA LYS A 169 -9.39 6.66 4.84
C LYS A 169 -8.16 7.15 5.58
N LEU A 170 -8.07 6.82 6.87
CA LEU A 170 -7.01 7.26 7.76
C LEU A 170 -5.63 6.78 7.29
N HIS A 171 -5.53 5.54 6.83
CA HIS A 171 -4.33 4.99 6.22
C HIS A 171 -3.79 5.89 5.10
N LEU A 172 -4.62 6.29 4.14
CA LEU A 172 -4.21 7.16 3.03
C LEU A 172 -3.83 8.57 3.51
N GLN A 173 -4.61 9.15 4.42
CA GLN A 173 -4.32 10.47 5.00
C GLN A 173 -2.95 10.51 5.69
N ILE A 174 -2.61 9.47 6.45
CA ILE A 174 -1.30 9.39 7.13
C ILE A 174 -0.16 9.26 6.11
N ILE A 175 -0.34 8.48 5.05
CA ILE A 175 0.67 8.35 3.99
C ILE A 175 0.93 9.67 3.30
N PHE A 176 -0.13 10.39 2.86
CA PHE A 176 0.03 11.68 2.18
C PHE A 176 0.66 12.72 3.11
N PHE A 177 0.18 12.81 4.35
CA PHE A 177 0.79 13.70 5.34
C PHE A 177 2.27 13.36 5.58
N GLY A 178 2.61 12.09 5.64
CA GLY A 178 3.98 11.64 5.83
C GLY A 178 4.92 11.94 4.66
N ARG A 179 4.39 12.04 3.46
CA ARG A 179 5.15 12.43 2.26
C ARG A 179 5.36 13.94 2.18
N GLU A 180 4.34 14.71 2.51
CA GLU A 180 4.31 16.16 2.30
C GLU A 180 4.85 16.94 3.49
N TYR A 181 4.35 16.70 4.71
CA TYR A 181 4.66 17.49 5.89
C TYR A 181 5.59 16.84 6.89
N CYS A 182 5.73 15.51 6.84
CA CYS A 182 6.49 14.79 7.85
C CYS A 182 7.44 13.75 7.22
N PRO A 183 8.41 14.18 6.38
CA PRO A 183 9.34 13.28 5.71
C PRO A 183 10.24 12.54 6.70
N ALA A 184 10.89 11.45 6.23
CA ALA A 184 11.82 10.69 7.06
C ALA A 184 13.13 11.46 7.32
N ILE A 185 13.60 12.16 6.30
CA ILE A 185 14.84 12.95 6.31
C ILE A 185 14.45 14.43 6.26
N SER A 186 15.23 15.28 6.93
CA SER A 186 15.03 16.74 6.97
C SER A 186 13.67 17.19 7.52
N HIS A 187 13.07 16.41 8.41
CA HIS A 187 11.85 16.80 9.09
C HIS A 187 12.16 17.87 10.14
N ILE A 188 11.50 19.01 10.03
CA ILE A 188 11.57 20.11 11.01
C ILE A 188 10.29 20.07 11.86
N ARG A 189 10.44 19.68 13.13
CA ARG A 189 9.31 19.45 14.03
C ARG A 189 8.38 20.68 14.12
N ASP A 190 8.95 21.88 14.31
CA ASP A 190 8.20 23.10 14.56
C ASP A 190 7.44 23.61 13.32
N LEU A 191 7.85 23.20 12.12
CA LEU A 191 7.15 23.49 10.86
C LEU A 191 6.10 22.45 10.50
N CYS A 192 6.10 21.29 11.17
CA CYS A 192 5.14 20.24 10.89
C CYS A 192 3.81 20.51 11.60
N PRO A 193 2.66 20.63 10.90
CA PRO A 193 1.37 21.00 11.48
C PRO A 193 0.90 20.13 12.65
N ILE A 194 1.29 18.85 12.66
CA ILE A 194 0.94 17.91 13.73
C ILE A 194 2.07 17.81 14.76
N CYS A 195 3.32 17.60 14.32
CA CYS A 195 4.42 17.36 15.25
C CYS A 195 4.74 18.57 16.14
N SER A 196 4.52 19.80 15.68
CA SER A 196 4.71 21.02 16.47
C SER A 196 3.82 21.03 17.73
N LYS A 197 2.61 20.48 17.62
CA LYS A 197 1.61 20.48 18.70
C LYS A 197 1.55 19.16 19.48
N TYR A 198 1.63 18.02 18.78
CA TYR A 198 1.34 16.69 19.33
C TYR A 198 2.51 15.71 19.20
N GLY A 199 3.60 16.11 18.53
CA GLY A 199 4.74 15.22 18.34
C GLY A 199 5.50 14.96 19.66
N ARG A 200 6.10 13.76 19.74
CA ARG A 200 7.00 13.44 20.86
C ARG A 200 8.11 14.47 21.00
N LYS A 201 8.47 14.79 22.23
CA LYS A 201 9.54 15.76 22.51
C LYS A 201 10.95 15.20 22.25
N ASP A 202 11.09 13.89 22.32
CA ASP A 202 12.33 13.11 22.16
C ASP A 202 12.63 12.69 20.70
N MET A 203 11.91 13.25 19.73
CA MET A 203 12.21 13.04 18.31
C MET A 203 13.54 13.71 17.94
N LYS A 204 14.52 12.92 17.51
CA LYS A 204 15.70 13.35 16.79
C LYS A 204 15.51 13.23 15.29
#